data_dbae89a6431534a79a31544c2f989eb3
#
_entry.id   dbae89a6431534a79a31544c2f989eb3
#
_cell.length_a   1.000
_cell.length_b   1.000
_cell.length_c   1.000
_cell.angle_alpha   90.00
_cell.angle_beta   90.00
_cell.angle_gamma   90.00
#
_symmetry.space_group_name_H-M   'P 1'
#
loop_
_entity.id
_entity.type
_entity.pdbx_description
1 polymer ?
#
loop_
_entity_poly.entity_id
_entity_poly.type
_entity_poly.pdbx_seq_one_letter_code
_entity_poly.pdbx_strand_id
1 'polypeptide(L)'
;VRTNGTDYILTAQDMADYIDMYRSSVADLTNPYFAPLTAHDLSNQPRTLVLSAEYCPLRDEDEAYARRLQLVNDNVSCYRIHDGIHGYLLNTSAVGLVATTYRIIEHFLEGTPLEPAPGTGTTANAPEGGDAWQDVLGTD
;
A
#
# COMPACT_ATOMS: atom_id res chain seq x y z
N VAL A 1 2.57 -9.03 7.55
CA VAL A 1 1.70 -9.91 8.36
C VAL A 1 2.16 -10.00 9.82
N ARG A 2 3.48 -10.11 10.12
CA ARG A 2 3.93 -10.31 11.51
C ARG A 2 3.59 -9.17 12.46
N THR A 3 3.57 -7.92 12.00
CA THR A 3 3.37 -6.75 12.85
C THR A 3 1.90 -6.50 13.16
N ASN A 4 1.01 -6.63 12.17
CA ASN A 4 -0.41 -6.30 12.28
C ASN A 4 -1.31 -7.54 12.12
N GLY A 5 -0.79 -8.74 12.43
CA GLY A 5 -1.49 -10.01 12.20
C GLY A 5 -2.47 -10.42 13.30
N THR A 6 -2.66 -9.59 14.34
CA THR A 6 -3.60 -9.78 15.44
C THR A 6 -4.31 -8.47 15.75
N ASP A 7 -5.47 -8.54 16.38
CA ASP A 7 -6.24 -7.41 16.93
C ASP A 7 -6.83 -6.42 15.93
N TYR A 8 -6.68 -6.68 14.62
CA TYR A 8 -7.29 -5.92 13.53
C TYR A 8 -8.24 -6.81 12.72
N ILE A 9 -9.08 -6.22 11.87
CA ILE A 9 -10.15 -6.91 11.12
C ILE A 9 -9.65 -8.12 10.31
N LEU A 10 -8.46 -8.02 9.70
CA LEU A 10 -7.81 -9.10 8.97
C LEU A 10 -6.64 -9.64 9.79
N THR A 11 -6.67 -10.94 10.11
CA THR A 11 -5.61 -11.58 10.90
C THR A 11 -4.64 -12.39 10.03
N ALA A 12 -3.50 -12.76 10.62
CA ALA A 12 -2.54 -13.65 9.97
C ALA A 12 -3.14 -15.04 9.68
N GLN A 13 -4.08 -15.52 10.53
CA GLN A 13 -4.77 -16.79 10.31
C GLN A 13 -5.73 -16.66 9.13
N ASP A 14 -6.52 -15.59 9.06
CA ASP A 14 -7.41 -15.34 7.91
C ASP A 14 -6.63 -15.34 6.59
N MET A 15 -5.44 -14.69 6.58
CA MET A 15 -4.57 -14.68 5.41
C MET A 15 -4.10 -16.08 5.00
N ALA A 16 -3.73 -16.91 5.96
CA ALA A 16 -3.34 -18.29 5.68
C ALA A 16 -4.51 -19.10 5.09
N ASP A 17 -5.69 -18.96 5.67
CA ASP A 17 -6.90 -19.64 5.21
C ASP A 17 -7.31 -19.17 3.81
N TYR A 18 -7.24 -17.87 3.52
CA TYR A 18 -7.53 -17.34 2.18
C TYR A 18 -6.52 -17.81 1.13
N ILE A 19 -5.24 -17.87 1.46
CA ILE A 19 -4.21 -18.42 0.56
C ILE A 19 -4.53 -19.90 0.27
N ASP A 20 -4.88 -20.69 1.29
CA ASP A 20 -5.23 -22.10 1.11
C ASP A 20 -6.50 -22.31 0.30
N MET A 21 -7.50 -21.45 0.45
CA MET A 21 -8.72 -21.49 -0.36
C MET A 21 -8.50 -21.05 -1.81
N TYR A 22 -7.61 -20.09 -2.05
CA TYR A 22 -7.41 -19.51 -3.38
C TYR A 22 -6.43 -20.32 -4.23
N ARG A 23 -5.38 -20.91 -3.65
CA ARG A 23 -4.39 -21.69 -4.39
C ARG A 23 -4.97 -23.01 -4.92
N SER A 24 -4.64 -23.38 -6.13
CA SER A 24 -4.94 -24.69 -6.71
C SER A 24 -3.89 -25.74 -6.34
N SER A 25 -2.64 -25.30 -6.10
CA SER A 25 -1.50 -26.15 -5.78
C SER A 25 -0.44 -25.41 -4.97
N VAL A 26 0.52 -26.13 -4.42
CA VAL A 26 1.69 -25.52 -3.74
C VAL A 26 2.56 -24.73 -4.71
N ALA A 27 2.57 -25.08 -5.99
CA ALA A 27 3.35 -24.36 -7.00
C ALA A 27 2.86 -22.91 -7.21
N ASP A 28 1.60 -22.61 -6.89
CA ASP A 28 1.04 -21.26 -7.02
C ASP A 28 1.74 -20.27 -6.08
N LEU A 29 2.26 -20.71 -4.93
CA LEU A 29 2.96 -19.85 -3.98
C LEU A 29 4.24 -19.20 -4.54
N THR A 30 4.77 -19.72 -5.64
CA THR A 30 5.93 -19.16 -6.37
C THR A 30 5.54 -18.62 -7.74
N ASN A 31 4.27 -18.63 -8.08
CA ASN A 31 3.76 -18.09 -9.33
C ASN A 31 3.57 -16.56 -9.18
N PRO A 32 4.20 -15.71 -10.02
CA PRO A 32 4.07 -14.25 -9.92
C PRO A 32 2.66 -13.71 -10.16
N TYR A 33 1.79 -14.46 -10.81
CA TYR A 33 0.37 -14.11 -10.95
C TYR A 33 -0.45 -14.36 -9.68
N PHE A 34 0.05 -15.21 -8.81
CA PHE A 34 -0.52 -15.47 -7.49
C PHE A 34 0.18 -14.64 -6.40
N ALA A 35 1.51 -14.57 -6.46
CA ALA A 35 2.37 -13.92 -5.50
C ALA A 35 3.33 -12.94 -6.21
N PRO A 36 2.89 -11.71 -6.52
CA PRO A 36 3.67 -10.75 -7.31
C PRO A 36 5.07 -10.45 -6.78
N LEU A 37 5.28 -10.57 -5.47
CA LEU A 37 6.61 -10.44 -4.86
C LEU A 37 7.59 -11.53 -5.29
N THR A 38 7.15 -12.62 -5.90
CA THR A 38 8.02 -13.67 -6.44
C THR A 38 8.47 -13.41 -7.89
N ALA A 39 7.94 -12.38 -8.55
CA ALA A 39 8.30 -12.05 -9.93
C ALA A 39 9.80 -11.75 -10.03
N HIS A 40 10.47 -12.34 -11.02
CA HIS A 40 11.89 -12.10 -11.28
C HIS A 40 12.12 -10.74 -11.96
N ASP A 41 11.22 -10.31 -12.81
CA ASP A 41 11.27 -9.06 -13.56
C ASP A 41 9.97 -8.28 -13.34
N LEU A 42 10.11 -7.03 -12.90
CA LEU A 42 9.03 -6.06 -12.72
C LEU A 42 9.23 -4.83 -13.61
N SER A 43 10.12 -4.89 -14.62
CA SER A 43 10.32 -3.80 -15.57
C SER A 43 9.11 -3.61 -16.49
N ASN A 44 9.03 -2.43 -17.13
CA ASN A 44 7.99 -2.09 -18.10
C ASN A 44 6.55 -2.17 -17.55
N GLN A 45 6.38 -1.93 -16.26
CA GLN A 45 5.05 -1.84 -15.69
C GLN A 45 4.39 -0.49 -16.03
N PRO A 46 3.06 -0.45 -16.12
CA PRO A 46 2.34 0.81 -16.29
C PRO A 46 2.60 1.74 -15.10
N ARG A 47 2.24 3.02 -15.27
CA ARG A 47 2.21 3.96 -14.15
C ARG A 47 1.39 3.36 -12.99
N THR A 48 2.02 3.24 -11.84
CA THR A 48 1.49 2.46 -10.71
C THR A 48 1.35 3.33 -9.46
N LEU A 49 0.21 3.22 -8.80
CA LEU A 49 -0.04 3.76 -7.47
C LEU A 49 -0.26 2.61 -6.50
N VAL A 50 0.54 2.58 -5.43
CA VAL A 50 0.36 1.64 -4.31
C VAL A 50 -0.12 2.42 -3.09
N LEU A 51 -1.21 1.99 -2.49
CA LEU A 51 -1.77 2.55 -1.26
C LEU A 51 -1.78 1.46 -0.20
N SER A 52 -1.02 1.65 0.86
CA SER A 52 -0.99 0.74 2.02
C SER A 52 -1.70 1.37 3.21
N ALA A 53 -2.37 0.56 4.02
CA ALA A 53 -2.98 1.00 5.27
C ALA A 53 -2.06 0.65 6.45
N GLU A 54 -1.84 1.60 7.37
CA GLU A 54 -0.83 1.48 8.42
C GLU A 54 -0.98 0.22 9.28
N TYR A 55 -2.22 -0.12 9.64
CA TYR A 55 -2.53 -1.28 10.49
C TYR A 55 -3.04 -2.49 9.69
N CYS A 56 -2.79 -2.52 8.37
CA CYS A 56 -3.08 -3.69 7.55
C CYS A 56 -1.98 -4.75 7.70
N PRO A 57 -2.31 -6.04 7.85
CA PRO A 57 -1.32 -7.11 7.87
C PRO A 57 -0.55 -7.25 6.53
N LEU A 58 -1.11 -6.75 5.43
CA LEU A 58 -0.47 -6.77 4.11
C LEU A 58 0.45 -5.57 3.85
N ARG A 59 0.45 -4.54 4.70
CA ARG A 59 1.22 -3.30 4.54
C ARG A 59 2.66 -3.53 4.10
N ASP A 60 3.38 -4.40 4.82
CA ASP A 60 4.81 -4.61 4.57
C ASP A 60 5.07 -5.26 3.20
N GLU A 61 4.14 -6.10 2.73
CA GLU A 61 4.19 -6.75 1.43
C GLU A 61 3.85 -5.77 0.31
N ASP A 62 2.83 -4.93 0.50
CA ASP A 62 2.45 -3.86 -0.43
C ASP A 62 3.61 -2.89 -0.65
N GLU A 63 4.23 -2.46 0.43
CA GLU A 63 5.38 -1.55 0.40
C GLU A 63 6.64 -2.20 -0.18
N ALA A 64 6.88 -3.48 0.12
CA ALA A 64 7.97 -4.23 -0.49
C ALA A 64 7.79 -4.36 -2.01
N TYR A 65 6.56 -4.56 -2.46
CA TYR A 65 6.23 -4.61 -3.89
C TYR A 65 6.45 -3.26 -4.56
N ALA A 66 5.99 -2.17 -3.94
CA ALA A 66 6.22 -0.81 -4.42
C ALA A 66 7.72 -0.49 -4.55
N ARG A 67 8.53 -0.82 -3.54
CA ARG A 67 9.99 -0.65 -3.60
C ARG A 67 10.63 -1.40 -4.76
N ARG A 68 10.24 -2.64 -4.99
CA ARG A 68 10.75 -3.43 -6.12
C ARG A 68 10.37 -2.83 -7.47
N LEU A 69 9.15 -2.31 -7.59
CA LEU A 69 8.72 -1.60 -8.79
C LEU A 69 9.55 -0.32 -9.03
N GLN A 70 9.80 0.48 -7.99
CA GLN A 70 10.57 1.73 -8.06
C GLN A 70 12.02 1.52 -8.48
N LEU A 71 12.62 0.35 -8.23
CA LEU A 71 13.99 0.03 -8.66
C LEU A 71 14.14 -0.07 -10.18
N VAL A 72 13.05 -0.34 -10.90
CA VAL A 72 13.07 -0.65 -12.33
C VAL A 72 12.04 0.14 -13.16
N ASN A 73 11.28 1.03 -12.53
CA ASN A 73 10.28 1.90 -13.17
C ASN A 73 10.28 3.29 -12.51
N ASP A 74 10.27 4.36 -13.30
CA ASP A 74 10.32 5.74 -12.82
C ASP A 74 8.93 6.32 -12.44
N ASN A 75 7.85 5.61 -12.70
CA ASN A 75 6.48 6.10 -12.61
C ASN A 75 5.65 5.34 -11.58
N VAL A 76 6.23 5.09 -10.42
CA VAL A 76 5.61 4.39 -9.29
C VAL A 76 5.49 5.32 -8.09
N SER A 77 4.28 5.51 -7.61
CA SER A 77 3.96 6.25 -6.38
C SER A 77 3.50 5.28 -5.28
N CYS A 78 3.94 5.52 -4.04
CA CYS A 78 3.50 4.72 -2.90
C CYS A 78 3.15 5.64 -1.72
N TYR A 79 1.97 5.44 -1.14
CA TYR A 79 1.52 6.21 0.03
C TYR A 79 1.04 5.25 1.12
N ARG A 80 1.44 5.53 2.35
CA ARG A 80 0.89 4.88 3.54
C ARG A 80 -0.22 5.74 4.12
N ILE A 81 -1.39 5.17 4.29
CA ILE A 81 -2.53 5.83 4.91
C ILE A 81 -2.45 5.58 6.42
N HIS A 82 -2.11 6.64 7.18
CA HIS A 82 -2.06 6.59 8.64
C HIS A 82 -3.43 6.29 9.23
N ASP A 83 -3.44 5.61 10.37
CA ASP A 83 -4.65 5.14 11.06
C ASP A 83 -5.56 4.21 10.21
N GLY A 84 -5.13 3.87 9.00
CA GLY A 84 -5.86 2.95 8.14
C GLY A 84 -5.75 1.50 8.62
N ILE A 85 -6.90 0.83 8.73
CA ILE A 85 -7.00 -0.63 8.92
C ILE A 85 -7.35 -1.29 7.59
N HIS A 86 -7.23 -2.62 7.51
CA HIS A 86 -7.67 -3.34 6.30
C HIS A 86 -9.13 -3.06 5.98
N GLY A 87 -9.42 -2.72 4.73
CA GLY A 87 -10.80 -2.47 4.26
C GLY A 87 -11.40 -1.11 4.70
N TYR A 88 -10.61 -0.16 5.22
CA TYR A 88 -11.09 1.13 5.68
C TYR A 88 -11.91 1.91 4.64
N LEU A 89 -11.67 1.69 3.35
CA LEU A 89 -12.44 2.32 2.27
C LEU A 89 -13.93 1.96 2.29
N LEU A 90 -14.30 0.84 2.91
CA LEU A 90 -15.67 0.40 3.10
C LEU A 90 -16.25 0.84 4.46
N ASN A 91 -15.44 1.48 5.31
CA ASN A 91 -15.86 1.92 6.63
C ASN A 91 -16.45 3.31 6.58
N THR A 92 -17.76 3.42 6.77
CA THR A 92 -18.48 4.70 6.74
C THR A 92 -18.09 5.68 7.85
N SER A 93 -17.40 5.21 8.90
CA SER A 93 -16.89 6.05 9.97
C SER A 93 -15.49 6.63 9.67
N ALA A 94 -14.80 6.13 8.66
CA ALA A 94 -13.46 6.57 8.26
C ALA A 94 -13.48 7.66 7.16
N VAL A 95 -14.43 8.60 7.25
CA VAL A 95 -14.71 9.58 6.18
C VAL A 95 -13.47 10.38 5.78
N GLY A 96 -12.65 10.83 6.73
CA GLY A 96 -11.43 11.59 6.47
C GLY A 96 -10.39 10.77 5.70
N LEU A 97 -10.16 9.52 6.10
CA LEU A 97 -9.22 8.61 5.42
C LEU A 97 -9.68 8.28 4.01
N VAL A 98 -10.99 8.03 3.86
CA VAL A 98 -11.61 7.75 2.55
C VAL A 98 -11.44 8.94 1.62
N ALA A 99 -11.78 10.15 2.07
CA ALA A 99 -11.65 11.38 1.27
C ALA A 99 -10.18 11.63 0.87
N THR A 100 -9.23 11.48 1.80
CA THR A 100 -7.80 11.61 1.52
C THR A 100 -7.33 10.60 0.47
N THR A 101 -7.76 9.36 0.59
CA THR A 101 -7.39 8.30 -0.36
C THR A 101 -7.92 8.60 -1.76
N TYR A 102 -9.18 9.00 -1.90
CA TYR A 102 -9.74 9.36 -3.21
C TYR A 102 -9.05 10.57 -3.82
N ARG A 103 -8.66 11.57 -3.03
CA ARG A 103 -7.87 12.70 -3.52
C ARG A 103 -6.52 12.25 -4.09
N ILE A 104 -5.82 11.33 -3.42
CA ILE A 104 -4.56 10.76 -3.93
C ILE A 104 -4.79 10.05 -5.26
N ILE A 105 -5.84 9.24 -5.34
CA ILE A 105 -6.20 8.52 -6.58
C ILE A 105 -6.52 9.50 -7.71
N GLU A 106 -7.29 10.54 -7.44
CA GLU A 106 -7.65 11.59 -8.42
C GLU A 106 -6.39 12.27 -8.97
N HIS A 107 -5.52 12.79 -8.11
CA HIS A 107 -4.25 13.39 -8.53
C HIS A 107 -3.37 12.43 -9.34
N PHE A 108 -3.32 11.16 -8.92
CA PHE A 108 -2.60 10.15 -9.69
C PHE A 108 -3.21 9.98 -11.08
N LEU A 109 -4.52 9.85 -11.21
CA LEU A 109 -5.17 9.67 -12.51
C LEU A 109 -5.00 10.88 -13.43
N GLU A 110 -5.08 12.09 -12.89
CA GLU A 110 -4.89 13.35 -13.62
C GLU A 110 -3.42 13.63 -13.97
N GLY A 111 -2.48 12.97 -13.30
CA GLY A 111 -1.05 13.24 -13.46
C GLY A 111 -0.61 14.57 -12.82
N THR A 112 -1.37 15.07 -11.86
CA THR A 112 -1.08 16.30 -11.12
C THR A 112 -0.33 15.99 -9.82
N PRO A 113 0.57 16.88 -9.34
CA PRO A 113 1.22 16.72 -8.04
C PRO A 113 0.18 16.74 -6.90
N LEU A 114 0.39 15.91 -5.88
CA LEU A 114 -0.39 15.99 -4.64
C LEU A 114 0.12 17.19 -3.83
N GLU A 115 -0.67 18.25 -3.75
CA GLU A 115 -0.37 19.40 -2.91
C GLU A 115 -0.51 19.02 -1.42
N PRO A 116 0.43 19.39 -0.53
CA PRO A 116 0.26 19.19 0.90
C PRO A 116 -0.98 19.95 1.38
N ALA A 117 -1.76 19.32 2.25
CA ALA A 117 -2.93 19.97 2.82
C ALA A 117 -2.50 21.25 3.58
N PRO A 118 -3.18 22.39 3.42
CA PRO A 118 -2.86 23.62 4.13
C PRO A 118 -2.96 23.39 5.64
N GLY A 119 -1.83 23.53 6.36
CA GLY A 119 -1.75 23.40 7.82
C GLY A 119 -1.13 22.09 8.33
N THR A 120 -0.91 21.09 7.51
CA THR A 120 -0.09 19.94 7.88
C THR A 120 1.37 20.27 7.62
N GLY A 121 2.10 20.58 8.70
CA GLY A 121 3.55 20.69 8.61
C GLY A 121 4.11 19.36 8.11
N THR A 122 4.47 19.31 6.85
CA THR A 122 5.27 18.23 6.30
C THR A 122 6.61 18.26 7.01
N THR A 123 6.76 17.46 8.05
CA THR A 123 8.10 17.02 8.43
C THR A 123 8.54 16.05 7.35
N ALA A 124 9.05 16.62 6.26
CA ALA A 124 9.84 15.89 5.29
C ALA A 124 11.17 15.52 5.97
N ASN A 125 11.14 14.57 6.88
CA ASN A 125 12.29 13.78 7.25
C ASN A 125 12.26 12.55 6.35
N ALA A 126 12.74 12.74 5.11
CA ALA A 126 13.27 11.62 4.37
C ALA A 126 14.41 11.05 5.23
N PRO A 127 14.38 9.78 5.66
CA PRO A 127 15.55 9.16 6.23
C PRO A 127 16.65 9.21 5.15
N GLU A 128 17.85 9.62 5.55
CA GLU A 128 19.03 9.55 4.71
C GLU A 128 19.23 8.08 4.30
N GLY A 129 18.79 7.73 3.09
CA GLY A 129 18.80 6.37 2.58
C GLY A 129 17.65 6.08 1.64
N GLY A 130 17.36 6.96 0.68
CA GLY A 130 16.74 6.60 -0.61
C GLY A 130 15.32 6.06 -0.65
N ASP A 131 14.60 5.96 0.47
CA ASP A 131 13.22 5.46 0.49
C ASP A 131 12.25 6.66 0.54
N ALA A 132 11.79 7.10 -0.64
CA ALA A 132 10.81 8.17 -0.76
C ALA A 132 9.39 7.68 -0.36
N TRP A 133 9.20 7.38 0.94
CA TRP A 133 7.88 7.16 1.50
C TRP A 133 7.21 8.51 1.74
N GLN A 134 6.06 8.71 1.16
CA GLN A 134 5.22 9.84 1.51
C GLN A 134 4.16 9.35 2.49
N ASP A 135 4.35 9.69 3.76
CA ASP A 135 3.34 9.48 4.79
C ASP A 135 2.23 10.52 4.59
N VAL A 136 1.02 10.07 4.40
CA VAL A 136 -0.15 10.95 4.31
C VAL A 136 -0.94 10.82 5.61
N LEU A 137 -0.87 11.87 6.42
CA LEU A 137 -1.66 11.95 7.65
C LEU A 137 -3.15 12.08 7.29
N GLY A 138 -3.98 11.24 7.89
CA GLY A 138 -5.41 11.49 7.95
C GLY A 138 -5.66 12.81 8.70
N THR A 139 -6.45 13.70 8.14
CA THR A 139 -6.93 14.87 8.90
C THR A 139 -8.10 14.44 9.76
N ASP A 140 -8.02 14.73 11.06
CA ASP A 140 -9.12 14.59 12.02
C ASP A 140 -10.40 15.30 11.54
#